data_d367f9ce2aaf2df4bcc8dc5266a07375
#
_entry.id   d367f9ce2aaf2df4bcc8dc5266a07375
#
_cell.length_a   1.000
_cell.length_b   1.000
_cell.length_c   1.000
_cell.angle_alpha   90.00
_cell.angle_beta   90.00
_cell.angle_gamma   90.00
#
_symmetry.space_group_name_H-M   'P 1'
#
loop_
_entity.id
_entity.type
_entity.pdbx_description
1 polymer ?
#
loop_
_entity_poly.entity_id
_entity_poly.type
_entity_poly.pdbx_seq_one_letter_code
_entity_poly.pdbx_strand_id
1 'polypeptide(L)'
;MPFYQMPDGEQLFVRQYGQGQPVLVLSGLGMLSWQWSAFLYPHRKKYQFIIPEWRGFGASSGCRIPNLDATSSHWQDVASLLEQLQLSQVKVIAYSMGATTTMHGLQ
;
A
#
# COMPACT_ATOMS: atom_id res chain seq x y z
N MET A 1 -5.81 14.02 2.22
CA MET A 1 -5.22 13.86 0.88
C MET A 1 -4.85 12.41 0.66
N PRO A 2 -5.27 11.80 -0.49
CA PRO A 2 -4.97 10.40 -0.74
C PRO A 2 -3.58 10.14 -1.31
N PHE A 3 -2.75 11.16 -1.47
CA PHE A 3 -1.39 11.00 -2.01
C PHE A 3 -0.36 11.23 -0.93
N TYR A 4 0.66 10.37 -0.89
CA TYR A 4 1.76 10.47 0.07
C TYR A 4 3.07 10.59 -0.69
N GLN A 5 3.91 11.55 -0.30
CA GLN A 5 5.18 11.79 -0.97
C GLN A 5 6.20 10.75 -0.53
N MET A 6 6.84 10.12 -1.52
CA MET A 6 7.88 9.14 -1.28
C MET A 6 9.25 9.84 -1.24
N PRO A 7 10.28 9.18 -0.69
CA PRO A 7 11.60 9.83 -0.55
C PRO A 7 12.20 10.34 -1.86
N ASP A 8 11.85 9.73 -3.00
CA ASP A 8 12.37 10.17 -4.30
C ASP A 8 11.53 11.29 -4.92
N GLY A 9 10.56 11.84 -4.19
CA GLY A 9 9.73 12.94 -4.66
C GLY A 9 8.46 12.52 -5.36
N GLU A 10 8.29 11.24 -5.67
CA GLU A 10 7.07 10.76 -6.31
C GLU A 10 5.93 10.70 -5.31
N GLN A 11 4.70 10.81 -5.80
CA GLN A 11 3.52 10.74 -4.94
C GLN A 11 2.75 9.46 -5.20
N LEU A 12 2.60 8.67 -4.15
CA LEU A 12 1.92 7.40 -4.19
C LEU A 12 0.46 7.58 -3.76
N PHE A 13 -0.46 7.05 -4.56
CA PHE A 13 -1.88 7.07 -4.19
C PHE A 13 -2.14 6.01 -3.13
N VAL A 14 -2.83 6.39 -2.06
CA VAL A 14 -3.16 5.47 -0.97
C VAL A 14 -4.63 5.68 -0.62
N ARG A 15 -5.44 4.64 -0.85
CA ARG A 15 -6.84 4.68 -0.45
C ARG A 15 -6.96 4.32 1.02
N GLN A 16 -7.72 5.10 1.76
CA GLN A 16 -8.05 4.78 3.14
C GLN A 16 -9.55 4.53 3.22
N TYR A 17 -9.92 3.41 3.81
CA TYR A 17 -11.30 2.95 3.80
C TYR A 17 -11.65 2.34 5.15
N GLY A 18 -12.78 2.79 5.72
CA GLY A 18 -13.24 2.30 7.01
C GLY A 18 -12.69 3.09 8.18
N GLN A 19 -12.96 2.61 9.38
CA GLN A 19 -12.48 3.24 10.61
C GLN A 19 -12.20 2.17 11.66
N GLY A 20 -11.26 2.44 12.54
CA GLY A 20 -10.88 1.53 13.60
C GLY A 20 -9.43 1.15 13.53
N GLN A 21 -9.12 -0.11 13.84
CA GLN A 21 -7.75 -0.58 13.88
C GLN A 21 -7.14 -0.57 12.48
N PRO A 22 -5.91 -0.02 12.30
CA PRO A 22 -5.29 0.03 10.99
C PRO A 22 -4.92 -1.35 10.46
N VAL A 23 -5.23 -1.58 9.18
CA VAL A 23 -4.84 -2.78 8.44
C VAL A 23 -4.26 -2.35 7.11
N LEU A 24 -3.03 -2.75 6.85
CA LEU A 24 -2.35 -2.48 5.58
C LEU A 24 -2.72 -3.55 4.57
N VAL A 25 -3.19 -3.16 3.39
CA VAL A 25 -3.59 -4.08 2.34
C VAL A 25 -2.63 -3.93 1.17
N LEU A 26 -1.84 -4.96 0.91
CA LEU A 26 -0.85 -4.95 -0.17
C LEU A 26 -1.34 -5.82 -1.31
N SER A 27 -1.67 -5.16 -2.41
CA SER A 27 -2.35 -5.77 -3.56
C SER A 27 -1.40 -6.55 -4.45
N GLY A 28 -1.97 -7.38 -5.32
CA GLY A 28 -1.23 -8.01 -6.39
C GLY A 28 -0.95 -7.05 -7.53
N LEU A 29 -0.13 -7.49 -8.48
CA LEU A 29 0.23 -6.69 -9.64
C LEU A 29 -1.03 -6.38 -10.47
N GLY A 30 -1.19 -5.10 -10.81
CA GLY A 30 -2.32 -4.67 -11.62
C GLY A 30 -3.64 -4.49 -10.88
N MET A 31 -3.69 -4.82 -9.60
CA MET A 31 -4.90 -4.60 -8.81
C MET A 31 -5.01 -3.14 -8.40
N LEU A 32 -6.22 -2.61 -8.49
CA LEU A 32 -6.52 -1.25 -8.06
C LEU A 32 -7.13 -1.28 -6.66
N SER A 33 -6.89 -0.22 -5.90
CA SER A 33 -7.30 -0.19 -4.50
C SER A 33 -8.81 -0.37 -4.32
N TRP A 34 -9.62 0.18 -5.23
CA TRP A 34 -11.08 0.08 -5.13
C TRP A 34 -11.60 -1.35 -5.32
N GLN A 35 -10.80 -2.23 -5.94
CA GLN A 35 -11.22 -3.61 -6.17
C GLN A 35 -11.38 -4.41 -4.88
N TRP A 36 -10.80 -3.93 -3.79
CA TRP A 36 -10.96 -4.55 -2.48
C TRP A 36 -12.26 -4.19 -1.78
N SER A 37 -12.98 -3.19 -2.27
CA SER A 37 -14.12 -2.60 -1.55
C SER A 37 -15.17 -3.62 -1.13
N ALA A 38 -15.60 -4.49 -2.06
CA ALA A 38 -16.64 -5.48 -1.77
C ALA A 38 -16.19 -6.46 -0.69
N PHE A 39 -14.93 -6.88 -0.74
CA PHE A 39 -14.36 -7.81 0.24
C PHE A 39 -14.23 -7.16 1.62
N LEU A 40 -13.86 -5.88 1.66
CA LEU A 40 -13.57 -5.19 2.91
C LEU A 40 -14.80 -4.54 3.53
N TYR A 41 -15.87 -4.36 2.76
CA TYR A 41 -17.05 -3.62 3.19
C TYR A 41 -17.64 -4.13 4.53
N PRO A 42 -17.80 -5.44 4.74
CA PRO A 42 -18.37 -5.92 6.01
C PRO A 42 -17.55 -5.56 7.24
N HIS A 43 -16.28 -5.19 7.06
CA HIS A 43 -15.33 -4.93 8.14
C HIS A 43 -15.01 -3.46 8.33
N ARG A 44 -15.68 -2.57 7.60
CA ARG A 44 -15.31 -1.15 7.54
C ARG A 44 -15.51 -0.38 8.85
N LYS A 45 -16.34 -0.90 9.74
CA LYS A 45 -16.61 -0.23 11.02
C LYS A 45 -15.63 -0.63 12.11
N LYS A 46 -14.87 -1.71 11.88
CA LYS A 46 -13.95 -2.26 12.86
C LYS A 46 -12.50 -2.00 12.49
N TYR A 47 -12.23 -1.91 11.19
CA TYR A 47 -10.88 -1.74 10.68
C TYR A 47 -10.79 -0.57 9.71
N GLN A 48 -9.66 0.15 9.80
CA GLN A 48 -9.30 1.14 8.79
C GLN A 48 -8.32 0.49 7.85
N PHE A 49 -8.72 0.34 6.59
CA PHE A 49 -7.88 -0.30 5.58
C PHE A 49 -7.05 0.75 4.85
N ILE A 50 -5.76 0.51 4.75
CA ILE A 50 -4.80 1.39 4.10
C ILE A 50 -4.29 0.64 2.88
N ILE A 51 -4.66 1.10 1.68
CA ILE A 51 -4.46 0.35 0.44
C ILE A 51 -3.66 1.20 -0.54
N PRO A 52 -2.32 1.07 -0.56
CA PRO A 52 -1.53 1.79 -1.55
C PRO A 52 -1.71 1.17 -2.94
N GLU A 53 -1.70 2.04 -3.96
CA GLU A 53 -1.62 1.60 -5.34
C GLU A 53 -0.16 1.67 -5.78
N TRP A 54 0.36 0.54 -6.27
CA TRP A 54 1.76 0.44 -6.59
C TRP A 54 2.17 1.43 -7.69
N ARG A 55 3.44 1.84 -7.66
CA ARG A 55 4.01 2.69 -8.72
C ARG A 55 3.73 2.06 -10.07
N GLY A 56 3.33 2.91 -11.03
CA GLY A 56 3.04 2.47 -12.38
C GLY A 56 1.65 1.92 -12.58
N PHE A 57 0.82 1.88 -11.53
CA PHE A 57 -0.53 1.32 -11.63
C PHE A 57 -1.56 2.26 -11.02
N GLY A 58 -2.77 2.24 -11.57
CA GLY A 58 -3.88 3.02 -11.06
C GLY A 58 -3.56 4.50 -10.98
N ALA A 59 -3.94 5.13 -9.89
CA ALA A 59 -3.68 6.55 -9.67
C ALA A 59 -2.20 6.85 -9.38
N SER A 60 -1.38 5.81 -9.18
CA SER A 60 0.08 5.93 -9.07
C SER A 60 0.77 5.65 -10.41
N SER A 61 0.01 5.63 -11.51
CA SER A 61 0.56 5.26 -12.83
C SER A 61 1.60 6.26 -13.34
N GLY A 62 1.54 7.50 -12.87
CA GLY A 62 2.52 8.52 -13.25
C GLY A 62 3.82 8.45 -12.47
N CYS A 63 3.90 7.62 -11.45
CA CYS A 63 5.10 7.52 -10.64
C CYS A 63 6.22 6.81 -11.39
N ARG A 64 7.43 7.37 -11.28
CA ARG A 64 8.61 6.74 -11.86
C ARG A 64 8.93 5.46 -11.09
N ILE A 65 9.20 4.39 -11.85
CA ILE A 65 9.66 3.13 -11.26
C ILE A 65 11.18 3.14 -11.34
N PRO A 66 11.89 3.09 -10.20
CA PRO A 66 13.34 3.04 -10.23
C PRO A 66 13.86 1.84 -11.02
N ASN A 67 15.03 1.99 -11.60
CA ASN A 67 15.62 1.00 -12.47
C ASN A 67 16.27 -0.14 -11.70
N LEU A 68 15.78 -0.41 -10.51
CA LEU A 68 16.29 -1.41 -9.61
C LEU A 68 15.23 -2.47 -9.35
N ASP A 69 15.53 -3.32 -8.40
CA ASP A 69 14.62 -4.36 -7.96
C ASP A 69 13.25 -3.77 -7.57
N ALA A 70 12.21 -4.14 -8.31
CA ALA A 70 10.86 -3.62 -8.08
C ALA A 70 10.36 -3.98 -6.67
N THR A 71 10.70 -5.18 -6.19
CA THR A 71 10.28 -5.60 -4.85
C THR A 71 10.88 -4.69 -3.77
N SER A 72 12.16 -4.36 -3.91
CA SER A 72 12.81 -3.42 -2.97
C SER A 72 12.17 -2.04 -3.03
N SER A 73 11.85 -1.55 -4.23
CA SER A 73 11.20 -0.25 -4.39
C SER A 73 9.84 -0.24 -3.74
N HIS A 74 9.05 -1.30 -3.94
CA HIS A 74 7.73 -1.39 -3.33
C HIS A 74 7.83 -1.42 -1.81
N TRP A 75 8.78 -2.17 -1.27
CA TRP A 75 8.96 -2.20 0.18
C TRP A 75 9.39 -0.84 0.72
N GLN A 76 10.26 -0.12 0.01
CA GLN A 76 10.66 1.21 0.45
C GLN A 76 9.48 2.16 0.51
N ASP A 77 8.56 2.07 -0.46
CA ASP A 77 7.34 2.87 -0.44
C ASP A 77 6.47 2.51 0.76
N VAL A 78 6.31 1.21 1.05
CA VAL A 78 5.54 0.75 2.20
C VAL A 78 6.15 1.25 3.50
N ALA A 79 7.46 1.12 3.64
CA ALA A 79 8.16 1.57 4.85
C ALA A 79 7.99 3.07 5.07
N SER A 80 8.11 3.86 4.00
CA SER A 80 7.92 5.30 4.06
C SER A 80 6.49 5.65 4.46
N LEU A 81 5.50 4.95 3.90
CA LEU A 81 4.10 5.17 4.22
C LEU A 81 3.81 4.89 5.69
N LEU A 82 4.32 3.78 6.21
CA LEU A 82 4.13 3.44 7.62
C LEU A 82 4.74 4.49 8.54
N GLU A 83 5.90 5.02 8.17
CA GLU A 83 6.54 6.07 8.94
C GLU A 83 5.71 7.35 8.91
N GLN A 84 5.21 7.75 7.75
CA GLN A 84 4.40 8.95 7.62
C GLN A 84 3.09 8.84 8.40
N LEU A 85 2.50 7.65 8.45
CA LEU A 85 1.27 7.40 9.18
C LEU A 85 1.52 7.09 10.66
N GLN A 86 2.80 7.03 11.07
CA GLN A 86 3.20 6.77 12.45
C GLN A 86 2.68 5.42 12.96
N LEU A 87 2.74 4.40 12.10
CA LEU A 87 2.29 3.05 12.43
C LEU A 87 3.51 2.17 12.66
N SER A 88 3.64 1.62 13.88
CA SER A 88 4.74 0.73 14.23
C SER A 88 4.33 -0.74 14.23
N GLN A 89 3.08 -1.00 14.57
CA GLN A 89 2.52 -2.35 14.56
C GLN A 89 1.20 -2.30 13.81
N VAL A 90 1.12 -3.02 12.71
CA VAL A 90 -0.06 -2.99 11.85
C VAL A 90 -0.31 -4.39 11.32
N LYS A 91 -1.58 -4.76 11.21
CA LYS A 91 -1.95 -6.02 10.57
C LYS A 91 -1.81 -5.84 9.07
N VAL A 92 -1.42 -6.90 8.38
CA VAL A 92 -1.17 -6.87 6.95
C VAL A 92 -1.98 -7.95 6.25
N ILE A 93 -2.69 -7.53 5.20
CA ILE A 93 -3.29 -8.45 4.23
C ILE A 93 -2.47 -8.29 2.97
N ALA A 94 -1.87 -9.38 2.50
CA ALA A 94 -0.99 -9.32 1.34
C ALA A 94 -1.39 -10.39 0.33
N TYR A 95 -1.43 -10.01 -0.95
CA TYR A 95 -1.85 -10.90 -2.03
C TYR A 95 -0.83 -10.85 -3.16
N SER A 96 -0.36 -12.01 -3.60
CA SER A 96 0.54 -12.16 -4.75
C SER A 96 1.78 -11.28 -4.61
N MET A 97 1.96 -10.26 -5.45
CA MET A 97 3.12 -9.36 -5.39
C MET A 97 3.23 -8.66 -4.04
N GLY A 98 2.10 -8.34 -3.41
CA GLY A 98 2.11 -7.76 -2.07
C GLY A 98 2.72 -8.70 -1.06
N ALA A 99 2.45 -10.01 -1.19
CA ALA A 99 3.05 -11.01 -0.31
C ALA A 99 4.56 -11.08 -0.51
N THR A 100 5.02 -11.03 -1.75
CA THR A 100 6.45 -11.02 -2.06
C THR A 100 7.13 -9.79 -1.45
N THR A 101 6.51 -8.63 -1.57
CA THR A 101 7.03 -7.39 -0.99
C THR A 101 7.12 -7.50 0.53
N THR A 102 6.09 -8.06 1.16
CA THR A 102 6.09 -8.27 2.61
C THR A 102 7.21 -9.21 3.05
N MET A 103 7.39 -10.31 2.35
CA MET A 103 8.46 -11.26 2.65
C MET A 103 9.84 -10.60 2.52
N HIS A 104 10.02 -9.78 1.50
CA HIS A 104 11.27 -9.04 1.33
C HIS A 104 11.54 -8.13 2.54
N GLY A 105 10.52 -7.43 3.00
CA GLY A 105 10.67 -6.49 4.11
C GLY A 105 10.93 -7.14 5.45
N LEU A 106 10.60 -8.44 5.58
CA LEU A 106 10.83 -9.19 6.82
C LEU A 106 12.24 -9.77 6.93
N GLN A 107 13.00 -9.69 5.87
CA GLN A 107 14.36 -10.24 5.87
C GLN A 107 15.36 -9.33 6.51
#